data_4f913bb77bc655d0057dea69244c7f2c
#
_entry.id   4f913bb77bc655d0057dea69244c7f2c
#
_cell.length_a   1.000
_cell.length_b   1.000
_cell.length_c   1.000
_cell.angle_alpha   90.00
_cell.angle_beta   90.00
_cell.angle_gamma   90.00
#
_symmetry.space_group_name_H-M   'P 1'
#
loop_
_entity.id
_entity.type
_entity.pdbx_description
1 polymer ?
#
loop_
_entity_poly.entity_id
_entity_poly.type
_entity_poly.pdbx_seq_one_letter_code
_entity_poly.pdbx_strand_id
1 'polypeptide(L)'
;RCILSEEEIADDASPGLKSVRRAMKVTSDKIRDQLNSIVSSQETKGMLQDSLVTMRNGRYCLPVKQEYKGQFNGLIHDQSAKGSTVFMEPAAVVKLNNELSELMLKEAKEIEKILAELSAQAAVHTEDLKYNIDTLIELDFIFARASLAKAMKASEPVFNDRGYINIKKGRHPLIDSKVVVPIDIYLGDAFD
;
A
#
# COMPACT_ATOMS: atom_id res chain seq x y z
N ARG A 1 -17.56 0.34 4.82
CA ARG A 1 -16.27 -0.09 4.25
C ARG A 1 -15.23 0.97 4.62
N CYS A 2 -14.40 0.68 5.66
CA CYS A 2 -13.43 1.67 6.20
C CYS A 2 -12.17 1.78 5.35
N ILE A 3 -11.68 0.67 4.79
CA ILE A 3 -10.48 0.60 3.96
C ILE A 3 -10.88 0.60 2.49
N LEU A 4 -10.37 1.52 1.71
CA LEU A 4 -10.62 1.65 0.27
C LEU A 4 -9.54 0.95 -0.55
N SER A 5 -8.27 1.09 -0.15
CA SER A 5 -7.10 0.43 -0.75
C SER A 5 -6.04 0.16 0.31
N GLU A 6 -4.87 -0.36 -0.08
CA GLU A 6 -3.72 -0.58 0.82
C GLU A 6 -3.20 0.71 1.45
N GLU A 7 -3.39 1.85 0.80
CA GLU A 7 -2.89 3.16 1.22
C GLU A 7 -3.99 4.13 1.64
N GLU A 8 -5.27 3.76 1.47
CA GLU A 8 -6.37 4.71 1.61
C GLU A 8 -7.46 4.23 2.56
N ILE A 9 -7.77 5.09 3.54
CA ILE A 9 -8.89 4.93 4.48
C ILE A 9 -9.98 5.92 4.12
N ALA A 10 -11.23 5.46 4.12
CA ALA A 10 -12.39 6.27 3.80
C ALA A 10 -12.51 7.48 4.76
N ASP A 11 -12.91 8.63 4.21
CA ASP A 11 -13.08 9.86 4.99
C ASP A 11 -14.08 9.71 6.13
N ASP A 12 -15.07 8.84 5.95
CA ASP A 12 -16.15 8.57 6.92
C ASP A 12 -15.92 7.27 7.71
N ALA A 13 -14.71 6.71 7.68
CA ALA A 13 -14.37 5.52 8.47
C ALA A 13 -14.59 5.72 9.96
N SER A 14 -14.44 6.95 10.47
CA SER A 14 -14.91 7.36 11.80
C SER A 14 -15.40 8.79 11.80
N PRO A 15 -16.30 9.16 12.73
CA PRO A 15 -16.71 10.56 12.92
C PRO A 15 -15.53 11.48 13.25
N GLY A 16 -14.52 10.97 13.98
CA GLY A 16 -13.30 11.68 14.33
C GLY A 16 -12.47 12.00 13.09
N LEU A 17 -12.18 11.00 12.25
CA LEU A 17 -11.42 11.18 11.02
C LEU A 17 -12.11 12.16 10.07
N LYS A 18 -13.43 12.01 9.88
CA LYS A 18 -14.23 12.91 9.05
C LYS A 18 -14.14 14.37 9.51
N SER A 19 -14.23 14.59 10.82
CA SER A 19 -14.13 15.93 11.42
C SER A 19 -12.75 16.54 11.20
N VAL A 20 -11.70 15.78 11.45
CA VAL A 20 -10.30 16.21 11.28
C VAL A 20 -10.00 16.55 9.81
N ARG A 21 -10.35 15.69 8.87
CA ARG A 21 -10.13 15.93 7.42
C ARG A 21 -10.90 17.15 6.93
N ARG A 22 -12.13 17.35 7.43
CA ARG A 22 -12.87 18.58 7.13
C ARG A 22 -12.18 19.82 7.66
N ALA A 23 -11.66 19.78 8.89
CA ALA A 23 -10.92 20.89 9.47
C ALA A 23 -9.62 21.17 8.69
N MET A 24 -8.88 20.12 8.29
CA MET A 24 -7.68 20.25 7.46
C MET A 24 -7.98 20.95 6.14
N LYS A 25 -9.06 20.56 5.47
CA LYS A 25 -9.50 21.21 4.22
C LYS A 25 -9.79 22.69 4.42
N VAL A 26 -10.59 23.03 5.43
CA VAL A 26 -10.93 24.43 5.75
C VAL A 26 -9.67 25.25 6.08
N THR A 27 -8.75 24.69 6.86
CA THR A 27 -7.49 25.38 7.21
C THR A 27 -6.58 25.54 5.98
N SER A 28 -6.48 24.53 5.12
CA SER A 28 -5.75 24.63 3.86
C SER A 28 -6.34 25.68 2.92
N ASP A 29 -7.66 25.77 2.81
CA ASP A 29 -8.32 26.77 1.97
C ASP A 29 -8.03 28.19 2.51
N LYS A 30 -8.11 28.42 3.84
CA LYS A 30 -7.74 29.68 4.46
C LYS A 30 -6.29 30.08 4.21
N ILE A 31 -5.36 29.11 4.27
CA ILE A 31 -3.95 29.36 3.97
C ILE A 31 -3.81 29.83 2.51
N ARG A 32 -4.45 29.13 1.57
CA ARG A 32 -4.40 29.48 0.14
C ARG A 32 -4.96 30.86 -0.14
N ASP A 33 -6.08 31.21 0.49
CA ASP A 33 -6.69 32.54 0.33
C ASP A 33 -5.75 33.64 0.82
N GLN A 34 -5.14 33.45 2.00
CA GLN A 34 -4.15 34.42 2.51
C GLN A 34 -2.92 34.52 1.63
N LEU A 35 -2.38 33.39 1.15
CA LEU A 35 -1.23 33.40 0.25
C LEU A 35 -1.55 34.05 -1.09
N ASN A 36 -2.72 33.79 -1.66
CA ASN A 36 -3.19 34.45 -2.88
C ASN A 36 -3.28 35.96 -2.71
N SER A 37 -3.75 36.42 -1.55
CA SER A 37 -3.79 37.86 -1.21
C SER A 37 -2.38 38.45 -1.18
N ILE A 38 -1.41 37.78 -0.58
CA ILE A 38 -0.01 38.19 -0.51
C ILE A 38 0.61 38.22 -1.92
N VAL A 39 0.40 37.20 -2.73
CA VAL A 39 0.92 37.08 -4.10
C VAL A 39 0.36 38.21 -5.00
N SER A 40 -0.89 38.60 -4.76
CA SER A 40 -1.57 39.67 -5.54
C SER A 40 -1.22 41.07 -5.07
N SER A 41 -0.59 41.22 -3.90
CA SER A 41 -0.20 42.54 -3.36
C SER A 41 0.89 43.18 -4.20
N GLN A 42 0.76 44.48 -4.48
CA GLN A 42 1.78 45.25 -5.22
C GLN A 42 3.11 45.32 -4.48
N GLU A 43 3.09 45.32 -3.14
CA GLU A 43 4.29 45.39 -2.31
C GLU A 43 5.15 44.12 -2.42
N THR A 44 4.51 42.95 -2.48
CA THR A 44 5.20 41.66 -2.46
C THR A 44 5.48 41.09 -3.85
N LYS A 45 4.69 41.50 -4.87
CA LYS A 45 4.80 40.99 -6.25
C LYS A 45 6.22 41.13 -6.85
N GLY A 46 6.93 42.21 -6.54
CA GLY A 46 8.32 42.43 -7.00
C GLY A 46 9.34 41.54 -6.27
N MET A 47 9.02 41.09 -5.04
CA MET A 47 9.90 40.27 -4.18
C MET A 47 9.83 38.79 -4.50
N LEU A 48 8.73 38.34 -5.12
CA LEU A 48 8.52 36.94 -5.44
C LEU A 48 9.27 36.54 -6.72
N GLN A 49 9.86 35.35 -6.71
CA GLN A 49 10.45 34.74 -7.88
C GLN A 49 9.39 34.21 -8.84
N ASP A 50 8.30 33.66 -8.25
CA ASP A 50 7.15 33.13 -8.96
C ASP A 50 5.89 33.33 -8.09
N SER A 51 4.72 33.35 -8.74
CA SER A 51 3.42 33.45 -8.07
C SER A 51 2.87 32.13 -7.56
N LEU A 52 3.63 31.05 -7.64
CA LEU A 52 3.20 29.70 -7.24
C LEU A 52 3.37 29.49 -5.75
N VAL A 53 2.29 29.08 -5.09
CA VAL A 53 2.35 28.57 -3.72
C VAL A 53 2.98 27.18 -3.73
N THR A 54 3.99 26.97 -2.91
CA THR A 54 4.71 25.69 -2.80
C THR A 54 4.61 25.14 -1.39
N MET A 55 4.82 23.83 -1.25
CA MET A 55 4.94 23.20 0.05
C MET A 55 6.41 22.79 0.31
N ARG A 56 6.94 23.17 1.47
CA ARG A 56 8.29 22.82 1.93
C ARG A 56 8.20 22.37 3.37
N ASN A 57 8.75 21.20 3.67
CA ASN A 57 8.74 20.61 5.02
C ASN A 57 7.34 20.59 5.65
N GLY A 58 6.31 20.27 4.86
CA GLY A 58 4.91 20.23 5.30
C GLY A 58 4.26 21.60 5.53
N ARG A 59 4.90 22.70 5.07
CA ARG A 59 4.41 24.07 5.23
C ARG A 59 4.19 24.77 3.90
N TYR A 60 3.14 25.53 3.81
CA TYR A 60 2.88 26.39 2.65
C TYR A 60 3.81 27.58 2.66
N CYS A 61 4.58 27.74 1.59
CA CYS A 61 5.60 28.77 1.39
C CYS A 61 5.45 29.48 0.06
N LEU A 62 6.04 30.67 -0.03
CA LEU A 62 6.19 31.42 -1.27
C LEU A 62 7.66 31.47 -1.68
N PRO A 63 7.97 31.37 -2.98
CA PRO A 63 9.32 31.52 -3.51
C PRO A 63 9.71 33.01 -3.57
N VAL A 64 10.56 33.44 -2.67
CA VAL A 64 11.08 34.83 -2.55
C VAL A 64 12.47 34.88 -3.19
N LYS A 65 12.75 35.92 -3.94
CA LYS A 65 14.09 36.20 -4.49
C LYS A 65 15.07 36.43 -3.35
N GLN A 66 16.27 35.88 -3.46
CA GLN A 66 17.31 35.95 -2.42
C GLN A 66 17.60 37.39 -1.94
N GLU A 67 17.55 38.34 -2.84
CA GLU A 67 17.79 39.77 -2.55
C GLU A 67 16.77 40.40 -1.61
N TYR A 68 15.53 39.86 -1.58
CA TYR A 68 14.44 40.35 -0.72
C TYR A 68 14.25 39.54 0.56
N LYS A 69 15.13 38.56 0.82
CA LYS A 69 15.05 37.70 2.02
C LYS A 69 14.92 38.49 3.33
N GLY A 70 15.63 39.61 3.47
CA GLY A 70 15.57 40.42 4.68
C GLY A 70 14.41 41.40 4.76
N GLN A 71 13.70 41.63 3.65
CA GLN A 71 12.57 42.56 3.55
C GLN A 71 11.21 41.81 3.63
N PHE A 72 11.20 40.57 3.19
CA PHE A 72 9.99 39.76 3.24
C PHE A 72 9.72 39.26 4.66
N ASN A 73 8.56 39.57 5.23
CA ASN A 73 8.18 39.18 6.57
C ASN A 73 7.73 37.72 6.63
N GLY A 74 8.63 36.81 7.01
CA GLY A 74 8.35 35.38 7.07
C GLY A 74 9.52 34.54 7.59
N LEU A 75 9.30 33.24 7.69
CA LEU A 75 10.26 32.24 8.12
C LEU A 75 10.82 31.48 6.91
N ILE A 76 12.12 31.23 6.90
CA ILE A 76 12.78 30.45 5.84
C ILE A 76 12.64 28.97 6.16
N HIS A 77 12.17 28.18 5.17
CA HIS A 77 12.07 26.74 5.28
C HIS A 77 12.99 26.00 4.35
N ASP A 78 13.33 26.60 3.19
CA ASP A 78 14.18 25.94 2.20
C ASP A 78 14.84 26.97 1.27
N GLN A 79 15.83 26.54 0.48
CA GLN A 79 16.50 27.35 -0.52
C GLN A 79 16.72 26.52 -1.79
N SER A 80 16.60 27.18 -2.96
CA SER A 80 16.89 26.52 -4.24
C SER A 80 18.37 26.11 -4.33
N ALA A 81 18.68 25.05 -5.08
CA ALA A 81 20.04 24.56 -5.26
C ALA A 81 21.03 25.60 -5.80
N LYS A 82 20.54 26.58 -6.59
CA LYS A 82 21.34 27.70 -7.12
C LYS A 82 21.42 28.90 -6.15
N GLY A 83 20.74 28.84 -5.02
CA GLY A 83 20.74 29.91 -4.02
C GLY A 83 19.97 31.18 -4.39
N SER A 84 19.37 31.24 -5.58
CA SER A 84 18.69 32.47 -6.08
C SER A 84 17.28 32.66 -5.51
N THR A 85 16.68 31.61 -4.96
CA THR A 85 15.30 31.60 -4.44
C THR A 85 15.28 31.03 -3.03
N VAL A 86 14.56 31.67 -2.14
CA VAL A 86 14.32 31.22 -0.76
C VAL A 86 12.84 30.91 -0.62
N PHE A 87 12.52 29.73 -0.10
CA PHE A 87 11.13 29.36 0.19
C PHE A 87 10.78 29.84 1.59
N MET A 88 9.92 30.85 1.65
CA MET A 88 9.56 31.52 2.89
C MET A 88 8.08 31.30 3.23
N GLU A 89 7.83 30.98 4.50
CA GLU A 89 6.51 30.96 5.08
C GLU A 89 6.17 32.38 5.54
N PRO A 90 5.18 33.07 4.94
CA PRO A 90 4.79 34.40 5.39
C PRO A 90 4.30 34.39 6.84
N ALA A 91 4.68 35.40 7.61
CA ALA A 91 4.28 35.52 9.02
C ALA A 91 2.75 35.44 9.23
N ALA A 92 1.99 35.92 8.25
CA ALA A 92 0.51 35.88 8.28
C ALA A 92 -0.07 34.47 8.30
N VAL A 93 0.63 33.46 7.74
CA VAL A 93 0.13 32.08 7.63
C VAL A 93 0.76 31.11 8.65
N VAL A 94 1.76 31.53 9.42
CA VAL A 94 2.46 30.67 10.40
C VAL A 94 1.49 29.99 11.36
N LYS A 95 0.51 30.73 11.90
CA LYS A 95 -0.48 30.16 12.82
C LYS A 95 -1.34 29.09 12.14
N LEU A 96 -1.78 29.32 10.90
CA LEU A 96 -2.59 28.37 10.14
C LEU A 96 -1.79 27.12 9.74
N ASN A 97 -0.52 27.31 9.34
CA ASN A 97 0.37 26.17 9.08
C ASN A 97 0.62 25.32 10.34
N ASN A 98 0.75 25.95 11.52
CA ASN A 98 0.85 25.21 12.78
C ASN A 98 -0.43 24.43 13.06
N GLU A 99 -1.60 25.06 12.91
CA GLU A 99 -2.90 24.42 13.05
C GLU A 99 -3.05 23.24 12.10
N LEU A 100 -2.65 23.38 10.84
CA LEU A 100 -2.67 22.31 9.84
C LEU A 100 -1.76 21.14 10.27
N SER A 101 -0.55 21.43 10.75
CA SER A 101 0.38 20.41 11.25
C SER A 101 -0.20 19.63 12.44
N GLU A 102 -0.86 20.32 13.39
CA GLU A 102 -1.56 19.66 14.49
C GLU A 102 -2.72 18.78 14.01
N LEU A 103 -3.47 19.22 13.01
CA LEU A 103 -4.54 18.43 12.42
C LEU A 103 -4.01 17.18 11.70
N MET A 104 -2.86 17.27 11.01
CA MET A 104 -2.21 16.11 10.40
C MET A 104 -1.79 15.06 11.44
N LEU A 105 -1.29 15.50 12.59
CA LEU A 105 -0.98 14.60 13.72
C LEU A 105 -2.24 13.96 14.30
N LYS A 106 -3.35 14.71 14.38
CA LYS A 106 -4.65 14.16 14.81
C LYS A 106 -5.21 13.16 13.82
N GLU A 107 -5.07 13.43 12.51
CA GLU A 107 -5.46 12.49 11.45
C GLU A 107 -4.71 11.18 11.60
N ALA A 108 -3.38 11.22 11.74
CA ALA A 108 -2.56 10.03 11.90
C ALA A 108 -3.00 9.18 13.13
N LYS A 109 -3.32 9.83 14.26
CA LYS A 109 -3.82 9.15 15.45
C LYS A 109 -5.21 8.51 15.25
N GLU A 110 -6.12 9.20 14.54
CA GLU A 110 -7.44 8.63 14.21
C GLU A 110 -7.32 7.42 13.29
N ILE A 111 -6.42 7.49 12.31
CA ILE A 111 -6.12 6.36 11.41
C ILE A 111 -5.56 5.18 12.21
N GLU A 112 -4.57 5.42 13.07
CA GLU A 112 -3.99 4.38 13.94
C GLU A 112 -5.07 3.70 14.81
N LYS A 113 -5.96 4.49 15.39
CA LYS A 113 -7.09 3.99 16.20
C LYS A 113 -8.01 3.10 15.37
N ILE A 114 -8.40 3.53 14.17
CA ILE A 114 -9.26 2.74 13.27
C ILE A 114 -8.60 1.42 12.91
N LEU A 115 -7.32 1.45 12.56
CA LEU A 115 -6.57 0.24 12.21
C LEU A 115 -6.40 -0.70 13.39
N ALA A 116 -6.17 -0.16 14.60
CA ALA A 116 -6.07 -0.96 15.81
C ALA A 116 -7.41 -1.65 16.15
N GLU A 117 -8.55 -0.94 16.03
CA GLU A 117 -9.88 -1.50 16.23
C GLU A 117 -10.20 -2.61 15.22
N LEU A 118 -9.90 -2.41 13.93
CA LEU A 118 -10.10 -3.42 12.89
C LEU A 118 -9.20 -4.65 13.10
N SER A 119 -7.93 -4.41 13.48
CA SER A 119 -6.98 -5.49 13.78
C SER A 119 -7.43 -6.30 15.00
N ALA A 120 -7.94 -5.64 16.04
CA ALA A 120 -8.47 -6.32 17.21
C ALA A 120 -9.69 -7.19 16.88
N GLN A 121 -10.58 -6.71 16.00
CA GLN A 121 -11.72 -7.51 15.52
C GLN A 121 -11.27 -8.73 14.73
N ALA A 122 -10.28 -8.60 13.85
CA ALA A 122 -9.73 -9.72 13.10
C ALA A 122 -9.00 -10.72 14.01
N ALA A 123 -8.30 -10.25 15.04
CA ALA A 123 -7.54 -11.08 15.98
C ALA A 123 -8.41 -12.09 16.74
N VAL A 124 -9.67 -11.76 16.99
CA VAL A 124 -10.62 -12.69 17.65
C VAL A 124 -10.83 -13.97 16.83
N HIS A 125 -10.67 -13.90 15.50
CA HIS A 125 -10.88 -15.00 14.58
C HIS A 125 -9.58 -15.67 14.12
N THR A 126 -8.45 -15.40 14.80
CA THR A 126 -7.12 -15.88 14.37
C THR A 126 -7.07 -17.40 14.21
N GLU A 127 -7.64 -18.15 15.15
CA GLU A 127 -7.59 -19.63 15.10
C GLU A 127 -8.47 -20.17 13.96
N ASP A 128 -9.64 -19.60 13.74
CA ASP A 128 -10.50 -19.95 12.61
C ASP A 128 -9.83 -19.67 11.27
N LEU A 129 -9.15 -18.51 11.17
CA LEU A 129 -8.42 -18.11 9.97
C LEU A 129 -7.25 -19.06 9.68
N LYS A 130 -6.48 -19.46 10.70
CA LYS A 130 -5.41 -20.44 10.56
C LYS A 130 -5.95 -21.78 10.09
N TYR A 131 -6.99 -22.29 10.76
CA TYR A 131 -7.62 -23.55 10.39
C TYR A 131 -8.12 -23.53 8.94
N ASN A 132 -8.74 -22.42 8.53
CA ASN A 132 -9.23 -22.26 7.16
C ASN A 132 -8.08 -22.27 6.14
N ILE A 133 -6.96 -21.59 6.42
CA ILE A 133 -5.78 -21.59 5.54
C ILE A 133 -5.20 -22.98 5.40
N ASP A 134 -5.01 -23.71 6.51
CA ASP A 134 -4.47 -25.06 6.49
C ASP A 134 -5.39 -26.01 5.70
N THR A 135 -6.70 -25.88 5.89
CA THR A 135 -7.70 -26.66 5.13
C THR A 135 -7.67 -26.32 3.64
N LEU A 136 -7.53 -25.04 3.28
CA LEU A 136 -7.44 -24.60 1.88
C LEU A 136 -6.17 -25.12 1.21
N ILE A 137 -5.04 -25.12 1.91
CA ILE A 137 -3.78 -25.69 1.41
C ILE A 137 -3.93 -27.18 1.11
N GLU A 138 -4.56 -27.93 2.02
CA GLU A 138 -4.82 -29.35 1.81
C GLU A 138 -5.74 -29.60 0.61
N LEU A 139 -6.84 -28.87 0.52
CA LEU A 139 -7.77 -28.93 -0.62
C LEU A 139 -7.11 -28.60 -1.95
N ASP A 140 -6.30 -27.52 -1.99
CA ASP A 140 -5.58 -27.14 -3.20
C ASP A 140 -4.65 -28.26 -3.67
N PHE A 141 -3.92 -28.87 -2.74
CA PHE A 141 -3.04 -30.00 -3.04
C PHE A 141 -3.83 -31.24 -3.55
N ILE A 142 -4.98 -31.55 -2.94
CA ILE A 142 -5.86 -32.64 -3.38
C ILE A 142 -6.35 -32.37 -4.81
N PHE A 143 -6.82 -31.15 -5.11
CA PHE A 143 -7.30 -30.79 -6.44
C PHE A 143 -6.17 -30.75 -7.47
N ALA A 144 -4.99 -30.30 -7.12
CA ALA A 144 -3.82 -30.34 -7.99
C ALA A 144 -3.46 -31.77 -8.38
N ARG A 145 -3.43 -32.71 -7.40
CA ARG A 145 -3.19 -34.14 -7.65
C ARG A 145 -4.28 -34.76 -8.51
N ALA A 146 -5.54 -34.47 -8.22
CA ALA A 146 -6.67 -34.97 -9.01
C ALA A 146 -6.61 -34.47 -10.45
N SER A 147 -6.29 -33.19 -10.65
CA SER A 147 -6.13 -32.58 -11.98
C SER A 147 -4.98 -33.22 -12.75
N LEU A 148 -3.84 -33.46 -12.09
CA LEU A 148 -2.70 -34.15 -12.67
C LEU A 148 -3.06 -35.60 -13.06
N ALA A 149 -3.68 -36.34 -12.14
CA ALA A 149 -4.13 -37.72 -12.40
C ALA A 149 -5.06 -37.78 -13.62
N LYS A 150 -6.00 -36.84 -13.72
CA LYS A 150 -6.92 -36.73 -14.87
C LYS A 150 -6.19 -36.43 -16.16
N ALA A 151 -5.22 -35.46 -16.15
CA ALA A 151 -4.42 -35.11 -17.31
C ALA A 151 -3.57 -36.29 -17.82
N MET A 152 -2.97 -37.04 -16.88
CA MET A 152 -2.17 -38.23 -17.17
C MET A 152 -2.99 -39.47 -17.47
N LYS A 153 -4.32 -39.45 -17.27
CA LYS A 153 -5.20 -40.65 -17.29
C LYS A 153 -4.65 -41.74 -16.37
N ALA A 154 -4.19 -41.32 -15.20
CA ALA A 154 -3.59 -42.21 -14.20
C ALA A 154 -4.65 -43.00 -13.45
N SER A 155 -4.27 -44.17 -12.95
CA SER A 155 -5.03 -44.98 -12.01
C SER A 155 -4.40 -44.88 -10.62
N GLU A 156 -5.19 -45.17 -9.58
CA GLU A 156 -4.71 -45.17 -8.20
C GLU A 156 -3.70 -46.32 -8.01
N PRO A 157 -2.49 -46.04 -7.49
CA PRO A 157 -1.51 -47.06 -7.19
C PRO A 157 -1.83 -47.76 -5.87
N VAL A 158 -1.57 -49.06 -5.80
CA VAL A 158 -1.61 -49.84 -4.56
C VAL A 158 -0.17 -50.00 -4.07
N PHE A 159 0.12 -49.47 -2.89
CA PHE A 159 1.45 -49.56 -2.29
C PHE A 159 1.59 -50.87 -1.46
N ASN A 160 2.82 -51.40 -1.39
CA ASN A 160 3.19 -52.54 -0.56
C ASN A 160 4.62 -52.40 -0.02
N ASP A 161 4.93 -53.12 1.04
CA ASP A 161 6.24 -53.13 1.73
C ASP A 161 7.08 -54.38 1.36
N ARG A 162 6.68 -55.13 0.35
CA ARG A 162 7.31 -56.39 -0.06
C ARG A 162 8.38 -56.25 -1.14
N GLY A 163 8.69 -55.05 -1.56
CA GLY A 163 9.63 -54.79 -2.68
C GLY A 163 9.07 -55.22 -4.04
N TYR A 164 7.77 -55.51 -4.14
CA TYR A 164 7.12 -55.91 -5.37
C TYR A 164 6.62 -54.73 -6.16
N ILE A 165 7.03 -54.62 -7.45
CA ILE A 165 6.56 -53.62 -8.37
C ILE A 165 5.82 -54.30 -9.54
N ASN A 166 4.59 -53.87 -9.81
CA ASN A 166 3.81 -54.35 -10.94
C ASN A 166 3.11 -53.18 -11.61
N ILE A 167 3.67 -52.70 -12.71
CA ILE A 167 3.12 -51.56 -13.49
C ILE A 167 2.60 -52.14 -14.79
N LYS A 168 1.28 -52.06 -15.00
CA LYS A 168 0.63 -52.47 -16.27
C LYS A 168 0.38 -51.30 -17.16
N LYS A 169 0.77 -51.39 -18.42
CA LYS A 169 0.60 -50.34 -19.43
C LYS A 169 1.12 -48.96 -18.98
N GLY A 170 2.28 -48.97 -18.30
CA GLY A 170 2.95 -47.76 -17.83
C GLY A 170 3.31 -46.86 -18.98
N ARG A 171 3.01 -45.57 -18.87
CA ARG A 171 3.32 -44.56 -19.87
C ARG A 171 4.12 -43.44 -19.21
N HIS A 172 5.19 -43.01 -19.87
CA HIS A 172 5.99 -41.90 -19.37
C HIS A 172 5.19 -40.59 -19.47
N PRO A 173 4.97 -39.87 -18.36
CA PRO A 173 4.05 -38.72 -18.31
C PRO A 173 4.49 -37.51 -19.15
N LEU A 174 5.80 -37.38 -19.44
CA LEU A 174 6.38 -36.26 -20.22
C LEU A 174 6.49 -36.57 -21.73
N ILE A 175 6.12 -37.77 -22.17
CA ILE A 175 6.07 -38.11 -23.60
C ILE A 175 4.65 -37.90 -24.11
N ASP A 176 4.52 -37.30 -25.29
CA ASP A 176 3.20 -37.06 -25.91
C ASP A 176 2.40 -38.37 -25.93
N SER A 177 1.17 -38.29 -25.45
CA SER A 177 0.23 -39.41 -25.33
C SER A 177 -0.07 -40.12 -26.66
N LYS A 178 0.22 -39.49 -27.80
CA LYS A 178 0.02 -40.04 -29.17
C LYS A 178 1.18 -40.91 -29.60
N VAL A 179 2.38 -40.75 -29.03
CA VAL A 179 3.62 -41.42 -29.43
C VAL A 179 4.19 -42.33 -28.33
N VAL A 180 3.76 -42.14 -27.06
CA VAL A 180 4.25 -42.96 -25.95
C VAL A 180 3.77 -44.41 -26.09
N VAL A 181 4.71 -45.35 -26.01
CA VAL A 181 4.41 -46.79 -26.03
C VAL A 181 4.18 -47.27 -24.60
N PRO A 182 3.01 -47.82 -24.27
CA PRO A 182 2.75 -48.41 -22.94
C PRO A 182 3.59 -49.68 -22.75
N ILE A 183 4.23 -49.82 -21.60
CA ILE A 183 5.05 -50.98 -21.25
C ILE A 183 4.56 -51.61 -19.96
N ASP A 184 4.71 -52.94 -19.80
CA ASP A 184 4.47 -53.64 -18.56
C ASP A 184 5.82 -53.91 -17.88
N ILE A 185 5.88 -53.57 -16.56
CA ILE A 185 7.10 -53.73 -15.76
C ILE A 185 6.72 -54.43 -14.47
N TYR A 186 7.46 -55.49 -14.11
CA TYR A 186 7.31 -56.15 -12.80
C TYR A 186 8.69 -56.53 -12.27
N LEU A 187 8.84 -56.40 -10.94
CA LEU A 187 10.06 -56.69 -10.19
C LEU A 187 9.69 -57.30 -8.83
N GLY A 188 10.57 -58.11 -8.25
CA GLY A 188 10.44 -58.53 -6.86
C GLY A 188 9.70 -59.86 -6.62
N ASP A 189 9.33 -60.61 -7.67
CA ASP A 189 8.68 -61.92 -7.51
C ASP A 189 9.63 -63.05 -7.98
N ALA A 190 10.12 -62.98 -9.17
CA ALA A 190 11.05 -63.93 -9.78
C ALA A 190 12.38 -63.29 -10.23
N PHE A 191 12.52 -62.00 -10.07
CA PHE A 191 13.67 -61.18 -10.47
C PHE A 191 14.00 -60.16 -9.37
N ASP A 192 15.26 -60.10 -9.00
CA ASP A 192 15.84 -59.03 -8.13
C ASP A 192 16.41 -57.88 -8.98
#